data_163b694177ffad730804556af1ab317a
#
_entry.id   163b694177ffad730804556af1ab317a
#
_cell.length_a   1.000
_cell.length_b   1.000
_cell.length_c   1.000
_cell.angle_alpha   90.00
_cell.angle_beta   90.00
_cell.angle_gamma   90.00
#
_symmetry.space_group_name_H-M   'P 1'
#
loop_
_entity.id
_entity.type
_entity.pdbx_description
1 polymer ?
#
loop_
_entity_poly.entity_id
_entity_poly.type
_entity_poly.pdbx_seq_one_letter_code
_entity_poly.pdbx_strand_id
1 'polypeptide(L)'
;MYDGCYVFKYDPKVKSLKALVTDMERPNGIAFSPDESQLFISNTGDTKYIRRYDINKNLKISNPVEFTKTDSDYVMDGFRFDVENNLWTSCGDGVACYTLSGEQIGYIKIPERVSNIDFGGADGKTLFITASTSFYMANLNVKGAKFK
;
A
#
# COMPACT_ATOMS: atom_id res chain seq x y z
N MET A 1 -4.58 -2.70 27.48
CA MET A 1 -5.35 -2.20 26.32
C MET A 1 -4.43 -1.27 25.55
N TYR A 2 -4.37 -1.33 24.23
CA TYR A 2 -3.58 -0.40 23.43
C TYR A 2 -4.34 0.94 23.35
N ASP A 3 -3.62 2.05 23.42
CA ASP A 3 -4.17 3.42 23.50
C ASP A 3 -4.10 4.17 22.16
N GLY A 4 -3.75 3.47 21.07
CA GLY A 4 -3.62 4.02 19.71
C GLY A 4 -3.88 3.00 18.61
N CYS A 5 -3.67 3.45 17.36
CA CYS A 5 -3.75 2.62 16.17
C CYS A 5 -2.34 2.10 15.85
N TYR A 6 -2.14 0.79 15.92
CA TYR A 6 -0.83 0.18 15.79
C TYR A 6 -0.77 -0.84 14.66
N VAL A 7 0.41 -1.02 14.08
CA VAL A 7 0.71 -2.13 13.19
C VAL A 7 1.35 -3.24 14.01
N PHE A 8 0.84 -4.46 13.87
CA PHE A 8 1.31 -5.61 14.65
C PHE A 8 2.00 -6.64 13.76
N LYS A 9 3.00 -7.29 14.34
CA LYS A 9 3.59 -8.52 13.82
C LYS A 9 3.13 -9.70 14.67
N TYR A 10 2.54 -10.70 14.04
CA TYR A 10 2.19 -11.97 14.66
C TYR A 10 3.17 -13.07 14.25
N ASP A 11 3.71 -13.79 15.21
CA ASP A 11 4.53 -14.99 14.99
C ASP A 11 3.70 -16.22 15.36
N PRO A 12 3.27 -17.04 14.40
CA PRO A 12 2.41 -18.20 14.66
C PRO A 12 3.14 -19.34 15.36
N LYS A 13 4.48 -19.44 15.25
CA LYS A 13 5.27 -20.53 15.87
C LYS A 13 5.29 -20.42 17.39
N VAL A 14 5.43 -19.19 17.90
CA VAL A 14 5.49 -18.92 19.35
C VAL A 14 4.22 -18.22 19.84
N LYS A 15 3.21 -18.07 18.96
CA LYS A 15 1.92 -17.40 19.24
C LYS A 15 2.10 -16.03 19.89
N SER A 16 3.07 -15.25 19.40
CA SER A 16 3.43 -13.94 19.92
C SER A 16 2.91 -12.84 19.01
N LEU A 17 2.27 -11.85 19.61
CA LEU A 17 1.83 -10.61 18.98
C LEU A 17 2.67 -9.45 19.53
N LYS A 18 3.32 -8.68 18.65
CA LYS A 18 4.13 -7.52 19.03
C LYS A 18 3.71 -6.31 18.22
N ALA A 19 3.58 -5.15 18.86
CA ALA A 19 3.44 -3.89 18.14
C ALA A 19 4.74 -3.62 17.39
N LEU A 20 4.61 -3.34 16.09
CA LEU A 20 5.70 -3.11 15.16
C LEU A 20 5.88 -1.62 14.87
N VAL A 21 4.77 -0.90 14.66
CA VAL A 21 4.71 0.55 14.45
C VAL A 21 3.64 1.11 15.38
N THR A 22 3.99 2.15 16.13
CA THR A 22 3.13 2.72 17.20
C THR A 22 2.99 4.25 17.09
N ASP A 23 3.61 4.85 16.08
CA ASP A 23 3.73 6.29 15.87
C ASP A 23 2.99 6.79 14.61
N MET A 24 1.98 6.04 14.16
CA MET A 24 1.08 6.43 13.08
C MET A 24 -0.31 6.70 13.64
N GLU A 25 -0.98 7.74 13.11
CA GLU A 25 -2.32 8.15 13.57
C GLU A 25 -3.39 7.12 13.19
N ARG A 26 -3.39 6.72 11.91
CA ARG A 26 -4.33 5.76 11.32
C ARG A 26 -3.64 4.90 10.27
N PRO A 27 -2.81 3.92 10.67
CA PRO A 27 -2.22 2.98 9.72
C PRO A 27 -3.33 2.19 9.02
N ASN A 28 -3.24 2.07 7.69
CA ASN A 28 -4.27 1.46 6.86
C ASN A 28 -3.67 0.45 5.87
N GLY A 29 -3.35 0.86 4.63
CA GLY A 29 -2.74 -0.02 3.65
C GLY A 29 -1.36 -0.52 4.07
N ILE A 30 -1.04 -1.77 3.73
CA ILE A 30 0.24 -2.39 4.01
C ILE A 30 0.66 -3.29 2.85
N ALA A 31 1.91 -3.17 2.39
CA ALA A 31 2.49 -4.07 1.41
C ALA A 31 4.01 -4.16 1.55
N PHE A 32 4.57 -5.30 1.15
CA PHE A 32 6.01 -5.47 0.97
C PHE A 32 6.41 -5.06 -0.45
N SER A 33 7.65 -4.58 -0.60
CA SER A 33 8.28 -4.50 -1.92
C SER A 33 8.35 -5.88 -2.59
N PRO A 34 8.46 -5.98 -3.93
CA PRO A 34 8.49 -7.28 -4.62
C PRO A 34 9.61 -8.23 -4.20
N ASP A 35 10.71 -7.71 -3.66
CA ASP A 35 11.84 -8.47 -3.10
C ASP A 35 11.76 -8.67 -1.59
N GLU A 36 10.67 -8.17 -0.96
CA GLU A 36 10.40 -8.22 0.49
C GLU A 36 11.47 -7.53 1.37
N SER A 37 12.33 -6.71 0.78
CA SER A 37 13.35 -5.96 1.54
C SER A 37 12.81 -4.72 2.23
N GLN A 38 11.60 -4.27 1.84
CA GLN A 38 10.97 -3.07 2.37
C GLN A 38 9.49 -3.30 2.70
N LEU A 39 9.02 -2.59 3.72
CA LEU A 39 7.61 -2.57 4.14
C LEU A 39 7.06 -1.15 3.95
N PHE A 40 5.93 -1.05 3.29
CA PHE A 40 5.21 0.20 3.08
C PHE A 40 3.91 0.19 3.87
N ILE A 41 3.60 1.31 4.53
CA ILE A 41 2.38 1.46 5.34
C ILE A 41 1.82 2.85 5.06
N SER A 42 0.53 2.93 4.71
CA SER A 42 -0.16 4.22 4.57
C SER A 42 -0.66 4.71 5.93
N ASN A 43 -0.62 6.01 6.12
CA ASN A 43 -1.32 6.73 7.19
C ASN A 43 -2.48 7.53 6.60
N THR A 44 -3.69 7.30 7.11
CA THR A 44 -4.91 7.97 6.67
C THR A 44 -5.49 8.91 7.74
N GLY A 45 -4.64 9.34 8.67
CA GLY A 45 -4.94 10.35 9.68
C GLY A 45 -5.01 11.76 9.11
N ASP A 46 -4.75 12.76 9.94
CA ASP A 46 -4.74 14.17 9.52
C ASP A 46 -3.61 14.42 8.52
N THR A 47 -2.44 13.82 8.76
CA THR A 47 -1.35 13.79 7.80
C THR A 47 -1.44 12.52 6.96
N LYS A 48 -1.58 12.68 5.63
CA LYS A 48 -1.80 11.56 4.70
C LYS A 48 -0.51 11.26 3.94
N TYR A 49 0.10 10.11 4.22
CA TYR A 49 1.37 9.69 3.62
C TYR A 49 1.47 8.17 3.52
N ILE A 50 2.40 7.70 2.72
CA ILE A 50 2.92 6.32 2.78
C ILE A 50 4.32 6.40 3.39
N ARG A 51 4.58 5.58 4.40
CA ARG A 51 5.89 5.42 5.03
C ARG A 51 6.50 4.09 4.62
N ARG A 52 7.78 4.15 4.28
CA ARG A 52 8.60 2.99 3.93
C ARG A 52 9.58 2.69 5.06
N TYR A 53 9.79 1.38 5.31
CA TYR A 53 10.78 0.85 6.25
C TYR A 53 11.67 -0.16 5.54
N ASP A 54 12.95 -0.23 5.89
CA ASP A 54 13.81 -1.34 5.50
C ASP A 54 13.57 -2.53 6.41
N ILE A 55 13.66 -3.75 5.86
CA ILE A 55 13.48 -5.02 6.57
C ILE A 55 14.80 -5.78 6.54
N ASN A 56 15.30 -6.18 7.71
CA ASN A 56 16.48 -7.04 7.79
C ASN A 56 16.11 -8.53 7.85
N LYS A 57 17.14 -9.40 7.76
CA LYS A 57 17.00 -10.87 7.79
C LYS A 57 16.28 -11.40 9.06
N ASN A 58 16.25 -10.64 10.14
CA ASN A 58 15.55 -10.99 11.38
C ASN A 58 14.12 -10.43 11.44
N LEU A 59 13.59 -9.95 10.30
CA LEU A 59 12.27 -9.33 10.18
C LEU A 59 12.09 -8.13 11.13
N LYS A 60 13.15 -7.38 11.40
CA LYS A 60 13.11 -6.10 12.09
C LYS A 60 13.02 -5.00 11.05
N ILE A 61 12.15 -4.03 11.32
CA ILE A 61 12.04 -2.81 10.49
C ILE A 61 12.96 -1.72 11.04
N SER A 62 13.46 -0.88 10.13
CA SER A 62 14.35 0.25 10.44
C SER A 62 14.21 1.34 9.37
N ASN A 63 14.89 2.48 9.56
CA ASN A 63 14.98 3.56 8.59
C ASN A 63 13.59 4.03 8.07
N PRO A 64 12.69 4.53 8.94
CA PRO A 64 11.43 5.08 8.51
C PRO A 64 11.64 6.30 7.61
N VAL A 65 11.09 6.25 6.39
CA VAL A 65 11.16 7.34 5.41
C VAL A 65 9.75 7.62 4.90
N GLU A 66 9.35 8.89 4.86
CA GLU A 66 8.15 9.30 4.15
C GLU A 66 8.40 9.08 2.64
N PHE A 67 7.68 8.11 2.08
CA PHE A 67 7.83 7.70 0.68
C PHE A 67 7.11 8.68 -0.26
N THR A 68 5.87 8.97 0.08
CA THR A 68 5.06 9.98 -0.62
C THR A 68 3.97 10.48 0.32
N LYS A 69 3.48 11.69 0.08
CA LYS A 69 2.36 12.28 0.81
C LYS A 69 1.38 12.95 -0.13
N THR A 70 0.19 13.21 0.36
CA THR A 70 -0.81 14.04 -0.32
C THR A 70 -1.37 15.09 0.61
N ASP A 71 -1.47 16.32 0.11
CA ASP A 71 -2.12 17.44 0.81
C ASP A 71 -3.62 17.54 0.43
N SER A 72 -4.11 16.60 -0.43
CA SER A 72 -5.52 16.55 -0.82
C SER A 72 -6.38 15.92 0.29
N ASP A 73 -7.69 16.10 0.20
CA ASP A 73 -8.67 15.43 1.08
C ASP A 73 -8.72 13.91 0.87
N TYR A 74 -7.99 13.41 -0.12
CA TYR A 74 -7.93 12.01 -0.48
C TYR A 74 -6.91 11.24 0.37
N VAL A 75 -7.26 10.02 0.73
CA VAL A 75 -6.38 9.08 1.44
C VAL A 75 -5.83 8.05 0.46
N MET A 76 -4.59 7.64 0.69
CA MET A 76 -3.98 6.47 0.07
C MET A 76 -4.29 5.27 0.95
N ASP A 77 -5.29 4.47 0.55
CA ASP A 77 -5.84 3.37 1.36
C ASP A 77 -5.13 2.05 1.04
N GLY A 78 -5.69 1.22 0.16
CA GLY A 78 -5.06 -0.02 -0.27
C GLY A 78 -4.09 0.18 -1.42
N PHE A 79 -2.99 -0.59 -1.44
CA PHE A 79 -1.99 -0.50 -2.50
C PHE A 79 -1.28 -1.83 -2.78
N ARG A 80 -0.72 -1.97 -3.98
CA ARG A 80 0.00 -3.15 -4.46
C ARG A 80 1.19 -2.73 -5.32
N PHE A 81 2.19 -3.59 -5.39
CA PHE A 81 3.31 -3.43 -6.31
C PHE A 81 3.09 -4.20 -7.61
N ASP A 82 3.64 -3.68 -8.71
CA ASP A 82 3.82 -4.41 -9.96
C ASP A 82 5.23 -5.04 -10.04
N VAL A 83 5.48 -5.80 -11.12
CA VAL A 83 6.77 -6.48 -11.33
C VAL A 83 7.91 -5.51 -11.69
N GLU A 84 7.60 -4.27 -12.04
CA GLU A 84 8.56 -3.21 -12.34
C GLU A 84 8.90 -2.37 -11.09
N ASN A 85 8.40 -2.80 -9.92
CA ASN A 85 8.52 -2.13 -8.63
C ASN A 85 7.78 -0.79 -8.51
N ASN A 86 6.76 -0.54 -9.33
CA ASN A 86 5.91 0.62 -9.13
C ASN A 86 4.82 0.29 -8.09
N LEU A 87 4.52 1.27 -7.24
CA LEU A 87 3.47 1.19 -6.25
C LEU A 87 2.18 1.79 -6.82
N TRP A 88 1.15 0.97 -6.92
CA TRP A 88 -0.20 1.36 -7.30
C TRP A 88 -1.04 1.50 -6.04
N THR A 89 -1.71 2.63 -5.84
CA THR A 89 -2.50 2.91 -4.65
C THR A 89 -3.85 3.52 -4.98
N SER A 90 -4.88 3.14 -4.23
CA SER A 90 -6.13 3.89 -4.23
C SER A 90 -5.84 5.33 -3.74
N CYS A 91 -6.38 6.31 -4.43
CA CYS A 91 -6.16 7.72 -4.13
C CYS A 91 -7.40 8.54 -4.50
N GLY A 92 -8.33 8.68 -3.55
CA GLY A 92 -9.54 9.46 -3.74
C GLY A 92 -10.42 8.97 -4.89
N ASP A 93 -10.52 9.72 -5.97
CA ASP A 93 -11.31 9.42 -7.16
C ASP A 93 -10.52 8.66 -8.24
N GLY A 94 -9.53 7.86 -7.81
CA GLY A 94 -8.75 7.08 -8.76
C GLY A 94 -7.70 6.18 -8.14
N VAL A 95 -6.83 5.70 -9.02
CA VAL A 95 -5.66 4.90 -8.68
C VAL A 95 -4.42 5.63 -9.18
N ALA A 96 -3.52 5.96 -8.27
CA ALA A 96 -2.23 6.58 -8.58
C ALA A 96 -1.13 5.50 -8.68
N CYS A 97 -0.15 5.74 -9.53
CA CYS A 97 1.03 4.90 -9.70
C CYS A 97 2.30 5.70 -9.41
N TYR A 98 3.16 5.16 -8.55
CA TYR A 98 4.40 5.79 -8.11
C TYR A 98 5.61 4.90 -8.37
N THR A 99 6.73 5.49 -8.76
CA THR A 99 8.04 4.81 -8.77
C THR A 99 8.53 4.55 -7.34
N LEU A 100 9.58 3.73 -7.17
CA LEU A 100 10.22 3.54 -5.85
C LEU A 100 10.89 4.81 -5.28
N SER A 101 11.09 5.84 -6.09
CA SER A 101 11.55 7.17 -5.62
C SER A 101 10.40 8.04 -5.07
N GLY A 102 9.15 7.60 -5.18
CA GLY A 102 7.98 8.36 -4.74
C GLY A 102 7.45 9.34 -5.80
N GLU A 103 7.93 9.28 -7.03
CA GLU A 103 7.45 10.09 -8.15
C GLU A 103 6.17 9.47 -8.72
N GLN A 104 5.11 10.27 -8.86
CA GLN A 104 3.87 9.84 -9.51
C GLN A 104 4.05 9.79 -11.03
N ILE A 105 3.88 8.60 -11.61
CA ILE A 105 4.05 8.35 -13.05
C ILE A 105 2.74 8.05 -13.78
N GLY A 106 1.64 7.85 -13.05
CA GLY A 106 0.35 7.54 -13.64
C GLY A 106 -0.83 7.78 -12.72
N TYR A 107 -2.01 7.93 -13.34
CA TYR A 107 -3.28 8.04 -12.64
C TYR A 107 -4.42 7.49 -13.48
N ILE A 108 -5.23 6.61 -12.89
CA ILE A 108 -6.45 6.09 -13.50
C ILE A 108 -7.63 6.71 -12.76
N LYS A 109 -8.35 7.60 -13.43
CA LYS A 109 -9.53 8.25 -12.84
C LYS A 109 -10.71 7.27 -12.81
N ILE A 110 -11.38 7.22 -11.66
CA ILE A 110 -12.59 6.42 -11.40
C ILE A 110 -13.71 7.41 -11.01
N PRO A 111 -14.97 7.24 -11.45
CA PRO A 111 -16.04 8.19 -11.15
C PRO A 111 -16.55 8.11 -9.70
N GLU A 112 -15.90 7.34 -8.85
CA GLU A 112 -16.24 7.13 -7.44
C GLU A 112 -14.99 7.14 -6.56
N ARG A 113 -15.19 7.27 -5.25
CA ARG A 113 -14.09 7.13 -4.29
C ARG A 113 -13.59 5.68 -4.26
N VAL A 114 -12.32 5.50 -4.55
CA VAL A 114 -11.64 4.18 -4.52
C VAL A 114 -11.18 3.84 -3.12
N SER A 115 -11.41 2.60 -2.69
CA SER A 115 -11.01 2.09 -1.37
C SER A 115 -9.85 1.10 -1.44
N ASN A 116 -9.82 0.21 -2.43
CA ASN A 116 -8.77 -0.81 -2.51
C ASN A 116 -8.54 -1.26 -3.95
N ILE A 117 -7.39 -1.88 -4.18
CA ILE A 117 -7.00 -2.43 -5.48
C ILE A 117 -6.30 -3.78 -5.30
N ASP A 118 -6.40 -4.64 -6.31
CA ASP A 118 -5.53 -5.81 -6.42
C ASP A 118 -5.33 -6.22 -7.88
N PHE A 119 -4.17 -6.77 -8.18
CA PHE A 119 -3.88 -7.37 -9.47
C PHE A 119 -4.45 -8.78 -9.57
N GLY A 120 -4.95 -9.15 -10.74
CA GLY A 120 -5.53 -10.44 -11.02
C GLY A 120 -5.64 -10.73 -12.52
N GLY A 121 -6.57 -11.65 -12.86
CA GLY A 121 -6.71 -12.14 -14.22
C GLY A 121 -5.72 -13.28 -14.54
N ALA A 122 -5.91 -13.93 -15.69
CA ALA A 122 -5.11 -15.11 -16.09
C ALA A 122 -3.62 -14.78 -16.29
N ASP A 123 -3.33 -13.56 -16.74
CA ASP A 123 -1.98 -13.05 -17.00
C ASP A 123 -1.45 -12.11 -15.89
N GLY A 124 -2.26 -11.85 -14.87
CA GLY A 124 -1.91 -10.96 -13.76
C GLY A 124 -1.92 -9.46 -14.11
N LYS A 125 -2.46 -9.08 -15.27
CA LYS A 125 -2.46 -7.69 -15.76
C LYS A 125 -3.76 -6.94 -15.57
N THR A 126 -4.79 -7.58 -15.03
CA THR A 126 -6.04 -6.91 -14.72
C THR A 126 -5.94 -6.31 -13.33
N LEU A 127 -6.10 -5.00 -13.22
CA LEU A 127 -6.25 -4.30 -11.95
C LEU A 127 -7.72 -4.28 -11.58
N PHE A 128 -8.06 -4.91 -10.47
CA PHE A 128 -9.39 -4.89 -9.86
C PHE A 128 -9.45 -3.76 -8.84
N ILE A 129 -10.55 -3.00 -8.85
CA ILE A 129 -10.69 -1.75 -8.09
C ILE A 129 -12.04 -1.76 -7.38
N THR A 130 -12.03 -1.69 -6.06
CA THR A 130 -13.25 -1.49 -5.26
C THR A 130 -13.45 -0.01 -5.00
N ALA A 131 -14.66 0.47 -5.25
CA ALA A 131 -15.06 1.84 -5.01
C ALA A 131 -16.32 1.92 -4.12
N SER A 132 -16.88 3.11 -3.90
CA SER A 132 -17.97 3.32 -2.95
C SER A 132 -19.18 2.43 -3.19
N THR A 133 -19.62 2.28 -4.46
CA THR A 133 -20.82 1.51 -4.83
C THR A 133 -20.55 0.48 -5.92
N SER A 134 -19.39 0.52 -6.56
CA SER A 134 -19.08 -0.24 -7.77
C SER A 134 -17.75 -0.98 -7.67
N PHE A 135 -17.60 -1.94 -8.55
CA PHE A 135 -16.40 -2.71 -8.77
C PHE A 135 -15.92 -2.48 -10.21
N TYR A 136 -14.70 -2.03 -10.38
CA TYR A 136 -14.10 -1.70 -11.67
C TYR A 136 -12.96 -2.62 -12.01
N MET A 137 -12.63 -2.68 -13.30
CA MET A 137 -11.47 -3.39 -13.83
C MET A 137 -10.75 -2.50 -14.85
N ALA A 138 -9.43 -2.53 -14.84
CA ALA A 138 -8.57 -1.92 -15.84
C ALA A 138 -7.53 -2.93 -16.33
N ASN A 139 -7.37 -3.08 -17.65
CA ASN A 139 -6.30 -3.90 -18.20
C ASN A 139 -5.05 -3.04 -18.35
N LEU A 140 -3.95 -3.51 -17.76
CA LEU A 140 -2.66 -2.82 -17.75
C LEU A 140 -1.65 -3.55 -18.66
N ASN A 141 -0.56 -2.87 -19.00
CA ASN A 141 0.56 -3.48 -19.72
C ASN A 141 1.54 -4.20 -18.79
N VAL A 142 1.45 -3.93 -17.49
CA VAL A 142 2.28 -4.52 -16.43
C VAL A 142 1.45 -5.50 -15.61
N LYS A 143 2.08 -6.52 -15.05
CA LYS A 143 1.45 -7.47 -14.12
C LYS A 143 1.81 -7.18 -12.66
N GLY A 144 0.93 -7.57 -11.75
CA GLY A 144 1.19 -7.45 -10.32
C GLY A 144 2.37 -8.30 -9.86
N ALA A 145 3.11 -7.84 -8.86
CA ALA A 145 4.32 -8.49 -8.35
C ALA A 145 4.10 -9.94 -7.88
N LYS A 146 2.90 -10.30 -7.40
CA LYS A 146 2.54 -11.68 -7.01
C LYS A 146 2.49 -12.67 -8.19
N PHE A 147 2.54 -12.20 -9.44
CA PHE A 147 2.49 -13.02 -10.65
C PHE A 147 3.84 -13.09 -11.38
N LYS A 148 4.93 -13.09 -10.62
CA LYS A 148 6.32 -13.19 -11.12
C LYS A 148 6.53 -14.41 -12.01
#